data_24c8ba7b6368c3c31a0fedc5591984a2
#
_entry.id   24c8ba7b6368c3c31a0fedc5591984a2
#
_cell.length_a   1.000
_cell.length_b   1.000
_cell.length_c   1.000
_cell.angle_alpha   90.00
_cell.angle_beta   90.00
_cell.angle_gamma   90.00
#
_symmetry.space_group_name_H-M   'P 1'
#
loop_
_entity.id
_entity.type
_entity.pdbx_description
1 polymer ?
#
loop_
_entity_poly.entity_id
_entity_poly.type
_entity_poly.pdbx_seq_one_letter_code
_entity_poly.pdbx_strand_id
1 'polypeptide(L)'
;VRPVDRRENYVKRAVGLPGERLKIVDGVIHINGKPLAQPRYVQFSYYIQMRSGGLSEADWERLGVSRDDRNLVPVTEEDTLGLRSNGFDPAQPLYAAPLTADMVKSLQADGRLLKLMRVPATPGDYLYPDAPSAADWTRADYGEIWIPKKGATIELNDSTWAIYGRCIRNYEHNDDAELRGSTVYIGGKPAKTYTCLLYTSP
;
A
#
# COMPACT_ATOMS: atom_id res chain seq x y z
N VAL A 1 18.73 -3.14 19.51
CA VAL A 1 17.39 -2.75 20.01
C VAL A 1 17.54 -1.36 20.65
N ARG A 2 16.76 -0.35 20.22
CA ARG A 2 16.79 0.99 20.86
C ARG A 2 16.11 0.92 22.24
N PRO A 3 16.64 1.59 23.27
CA PRO A 3 15.97 1.76 24.55
C PRO A 3 14.54 2.31 24.38
N VAL A 4 13.66 2.04 25.35
CA VAL A 4 12.22 2.39 25.26
C VAL A 4 12.02 3.93 25.10
N ASP A 5 12.84 4.72 25.76
CA ASP A 5 12.87 6.19 25.72
C ASP A 5 13.33 6.78 24.36
N ARG A 6 13.95 5.96 23.52
CA ARG A 6 14.41 6.33 22.16
C ARG A 6 13.63 5.65 21.04
N ARG A 7 12.48 5.04 21.35
CA ARG A 7 11.58 4.47 20.35
C ARG A 7 10.66 5.54 19.80
N GLU A 8 10.59 5.62 18.49
CA GLU A 8 9.62 6.48 17.82
C GLU A 8 8.23 5.88 17.92
N ASN A 9 7.26 6.68 18.34
CA ASN A 9 5.86 6.27 18.37
C ASN A 9 5.21 6.57 17.02
N TYR A 10 4.71 5.55 16.36
CA TYR A 10 3.98 5.69 15.11
C TYR A 10 2.48 5.56 15.36
N VAL A 11 1.72 6.55 14.92
CA VAL A 11 0.26 6.49 14.91
C VAL A 11 -0.19 6.14 13.50
N LYS A 12 -0.94 5.05 13.36
CA LYS A 12 -1.52 4.61 12.09
C LYS A 12 -3.01 4.29 12.30
N ARG A 13 -3.82 4.54 11.28
CA ARG A 13 -5.23 4.17 11.33
C ARG A 13 -5.37 2.65 11.29
N ALA A 14 -6.09 2.07 12.24
CA ALA A 14 -6.52 0.69 12.16
C ALA A 14 -7.67 0.59 11.15
N VAL A 15 -7.53 -0.29 10.16
CA VAL A 15 -8.49 -0.42 9.06
C VAL A 15 -9.18 -1.78 9.03
N GLY A 16 -8.70 -2.76 9.79
CA GLY A 16 -9.31 -4.08 9.93
C GLY A 16 -9.31 -4.54 11.37
N LEU A 17 -10.37 -5.23 11.77
CA LEU A 17 -10.58 -5.76 13.12
C LEU A 17 -10.39 -7.27 13.15
N PRO A 18 -10.14 -7.86 14.33
CA PRO A 18 -10.03 -9.30 14.48
C PRO A 18 -11.25 -10.06 13.97
N GLY A 19 -11.00 -11.08 13.17
CA GLY A 19 -12.03 -11.88 12.51
C GLY A 19 -12.42 -11.38 11.12
N GLU A 20 -11.97 -10.20 10.72
CA GLU A 20 -12.27 -9.63 9.41
C GLU A 20 -11.30 -10.08 8.32
N ARG A 21 -11.75 -9.98 7.07
CA ARG A 21 -10.95 -10.18 5.86
C ARG A 21 -10.68 -8.83 5.22
N LEU A 22 -9.41 -8.52 5.00
CA LEU A 22 -8.97 -7.29 4.38
C LEU A 22 -8.43 -7.58 2.99
N LYS A 23 -8.83 -6.77 2.02
CA LYS A 23 -8.30 -6.74 0.65
C LYS A 23 -8.22 -5.30 0.19
N ILE A 24 -7.28 -4.97 -0.71
CA ILE A 24 -7.26 -3.67 -1.38
C ILE A 24 -7.47 -3.91 -2.87
N VAL A 25 -8.36 -3.14 -3.49
CA VAL A 25 -8.65 -3.17 -4.92
C VAL A 25 -8.60 -1.74 -5.43
N ASP A 26 -7.72 -1.46 -6.36
CA ASP A 26 -7.48 -0.11 -6.90
C ASP A 26 -7.35 0.96 -5.79
N GLY A 27 -6.60 0.62 -4.73
CA GLY A 27 -6.36 1.47 -3.56
C GLY A 27 -7.56 1.68 -2.64
N VAL A 28 -8.66 1.00 -2.89
CA VAL A 28 -9.83 1.00 -1.99
C VAL A 28 -9.74 -0.21 -1.07
N ILE A 29 -9.77 0.05 0.24
CA ILE A 29 -9.79 -1.01 1.24
C ILE A 29 -11.17 -1.66 1.26
N HIS A 30 -11.20 -2.98 1.20
CA HIS A 30 -12.40 -3.79 1.36
C HIS A 30 -12.31 -4.59 2.64
N ILE A 31 -13.34 -4.55 3.45
CA ILE A 31 -13.48 -5.36 4.66
C ILE A 31 -14.66 -6.32 4.48
N ASN A 32 -14.38 -7.62 4.60
CA ASN A 32 -15.36 -8.68 4.35
C ASN A 32 -16.06 -8.54 2.99
N GLY A 33 -15.28 -8.18 1.96
CA GLY A 33 -15.73 -7.99 0.58
C GLY A 33 -16.47 -6.66 0.31
N LYS A 34 -16.67 -5.79 1.31
CA LYS A 34 -17.34 -4.50 1.15
C LYS A 34 -16.31 -3.36 1.16
N PRO A 35 -16.41 -2.40 0.24
CA PRO A 35 -15.51 -1.25 0.23
C PRO A 35 -15.70 -0.41 1.50
N LEU A 36 -14.58 -0.06 2.13
CA LEU A 36 -14.57 0.88 3.25
C LEU A 36 -14.67 2.32 2.70
N ALA A 37 -15.52 3.13 3.33
CA ALA A 37 -15.61 4.55 2.98
C ALA A 37 -14.24 5.22 3.11
N GLN A 38 -13.75 5.79 2.02
CA GLN A 38 -12.47 6.48 2.03
C GLN A 38 -12.60 7.82 2.77
N PRO A 39 -11.65 8.15 3.66
CA PRO A 39 -11.58 9.49 4.24
C PRO A 39 -11.45 10.55 3.14
N ARG A 40 -12.07 11.71 3.32
CA ARG A 40 -12.10 12.81 2.33
C ARG A 40 -10.72 13.22 1.84
N TYR A 41 -9.72 13.16 2.71
CA TYR A 41 -8.36 13.64 2.43
C TYR A 41 -7.37 12.53 2.05
N VAL A 42 -7.88 11.34 1.65
CA VAL A 42 -7.00 10.31 1.07
C VAL A 42 -6.38 10.85 -0.21
N GLN A 43 -5.07 10.69 -0.33
CA GLN A 43 -4.30 11.11 -1.47
C GLN A 43 -3.72 9.91 -2.20
N PHE A 44 -3.71 9.98 -3.52
CA PHE A 44 -2.95 9.08 -4.39
C PHE A 44 -1.99 9.90 -5.24
N SER A 45 -0.87 9.32 -5.61
CA SER A 45 0.08 9.96 -6.51
C SER A 45 -0.45 9.98 -7.94
N TYR A 46 -0.33 11.11 -8.61
CA TYR A 46 -0.75 11.29 -9.99
C TYR A 46 0.37 11.90 -10.84
N TYR A 47 0.46 11.44 -12.08
CA TYR A 47 1.14 12.15 -13.13
C TYR A 47 0.21 13.21 -13.72
N ILE A 48 0.72 14.44 -13.86
CA ILE A 48 -0.04 15.62 -14.30
C ILE A 48 0.72 16.25 -15.44
N GLN A 49 0.03 16.53 -16.54
CA GLN A 49 0.58 17.26 -17.67
C GLN A 49 -0.39 18.30 -18.19
N MET A 50 0.11 19.49 -18.39
CA MET A 50 -0.65 20.62 -18.94
C MET A 50 -0.31 20.82 -20.42
N ARG A 51 -1.23 21.43 -21.20
CA ARG A 51 -1.07 21.65 -22.65
C ARG A 51 0.05 22.63 -23.00
N SER A 52 0.29 23.61 -22.13
CA SER A 52 1.36 24.61 -22.33
C SER A 52 1.79 25.20 -20.98
N GLY A 53 3.08 25.45 -20.85
CA GLY A 53 3.67 26.23 -19.74
C GLY A 53 3.68 25.56 -18.36
N GLY A 54 3.12 24.35 -18.22
CA GLY A 54 3.08 23.64 -16.94
C GLY A 54 2.13 24.27 -15.91
N LEU A 55 2.35 23.94 -14.62
CA LEU A 55 1.64 24.51 -13.47
C LEU A 55 2.49 25.61 -12.84
N SER A 56 1.93 26.80 -12.67
CA SER A 56 2.55 27.90 -11.95
C SER A 56 2.51 27.71 -10.45
N GLU A 57 3.30 28.49 -9.69
CA GLU A 57 3.23 28.49 -8.22
C GLU A 57 1.81 28.78 -7.72
N ALA A 58 1.10 29.73 -8.34
CA ALA A 58 -0.27 30.06 -7.98
C ALA A 58 -1.26 28.90 -8.26
N ASP A 59 -1.01 28.09 -9.31
CA ASP A 59 -1.80 26.89 -9.57
C ASP A 59 -1.60 25.85 -8.46
N TRP A 60 -0.37 25.63 -8.03
CA TRP A 60 -0.05 24.71 -6.94
C TRP A 60 -0.62 25.14 -5.58
N GLU A 61 -0.52 26.43 -5.26
CA GLU A 61 -1.14 27.01 -4.07
C GLU A 61 -2.65 26.83 -4.07
N ARG A 62 -3.31 27.11 -5.22
CA ARG A 62 -4.75 26.90 -5.36
C ARG A 62 -5.17 25.43 -5.22
N LEU A 63 -4.34 24.50 -5.69
CA LEU A 63 -4.54 23.08 -5.50
C LEU A 63 -4.28 22.64 -4.05
N GLY A 64 -3.51 23.39 -3.28
CA GLY A 64 -3.12 23.03 -1.92
C GLY A 64 -2.03 21.96 -1.87
N VAL A 65 -1.21 21.85 -2.92
CA VAL A 65 -0.06 20.93 -2.97
C VAL A 65 1.20 21.69 -2.58
N SER A 66 1.88 21.23 -1.53
CA SER A 66 3.11 21.86 -1.06
C SER A 66 4.27 21.72 -2.05
N ARG A 67 5.29 22.55 -1.92
CA ARG A 67 6.46 22.47 -2.79
C ARG A 67 7.22 21.16 -2.61
N ASP A 68 7.25 20.62 -1.40
CA ASP A 68 7.96 19.38 -1.07
C ASP A 68 7.23 18.13 -1.55
N ASP A 69 5.92 18.24 -1.80
CA ASP A 69 5.08 17.11 -2.24
C ASP A 69 4.97 16.98 -3.76
N ARG A 70 5.51 17.92 -4.52
CA ARG A 70 5.44 17.93 -5.99
C ARG A 70 6.83 17.76 -6.61
N ASN A 71 6.92 16.95 -7.65
CA ASN A 71 8.16 16.68 -8.34
C ASN A 71 7.98 16.88 -9.85
N LEU A 72 8.95 17.55 -10.48
CA LEU A 72 9.11 17.49 -11.92
C LEU A 72 9.75 16.14 -12.24
N VAL A 73 9.07 15.33 -13.03
CA VAL A 73 9.56 14.01 -13.43
C VAL A 73 10.51 14.19 -14.61
N PRO A 74 11.78 13.80 -14.47
CA PRO A 74 12.69 13.82 -15.61
C PRO A 74 12.22 12.80 -16.65
N VAL A 75 12.15 13.23 -17.91
CA VAL A 75 11.76 12.39 -19.04
C VAL A 75 13.03 12.06 -19.83
N THR A 76 13.36 10.78 -19.96
CA THR A 76 14.48 10.31 -20.79
C THR A 76 13.99 9.91 -22.18
N GLU A 77 14.93 9.67 -23.11
CA GLU A 77 14.58 9.19 -24.46
C GLU A 77 13.90 7.81 -24.40
N GLU A 78 14.31 6.96 -23.45
CA GLU A 78 13.74 5.62 -23.24
C GLU A 78 12.29 5.67 -22.78
N ASP A 79 11.91 6.71 -22.01
CA ASP A 79 10.54 6.89 -21.49
C ASP A 79 9.56 7.34 -22.58
N THR A 80 10.06 7.90 -23.68
CA THR A 80 9.24 8.59 -24.70
C THR A 80 8.14 7.70 -25.28
N LEU A 81 8.44 6.44 -25.59
CA LEU A 81 7.45 5.49 -26.13
C LEU A 81 6.35 5.19 -25.10
N GLY A 82 6.76 4.92 -23.86
CA GLY A 82 5.84 4.63 -22.76
C GLY A 82 4.94 5.82 -22.44
N LEU A 83 5.48 7.05 -22.47
CA LEU A 83 4.71 8.27 -22.25
C LEU A 83 3.67 8.47 -23.35
N ARG A 84 4.07 8.38 -24.63
CA ARG A 84 3.15 8.52 -25.76
C ARG A 84 2.04 7.49 -25.76
N SER A 85 2.35 6.22 -25.46
CA SER A 85 1.34 5.15 -25.41
C SER A 85 0.31 5.38 -24.29
N ASN A 86 0.69 6.10 -23.22
CA ASN A 86 -0.19 6.52 -22.14
C ASN A 86 -0.86 7.89 -22.38
N GLY A 87 -0.65 8.51 -23.54
CA GLY A 87 -1.28 9.77 -23.93
C GLY A 87 -0.63 11.01 -23.34
N PHE A 88 0.65 10.92 -22.93
CA PHE A 88 1.47 12.05 -22.54
C PHE A 88 2.27 12.60 -23.73
N ASP A 89 2.58 13.88 -23.70
CA ASP A 89 3.46 14.54 -24.65
C ASP A 89 4.87 14.67 -24.06
N PRO A 90 5.89 13.97 -24.59
CA PRO A 90 7.26 14.04 -24.06
C PRO A 90 7.89 15.44 -24.15
N ALA A 91 7.34 16.34 -24.96
CA ALA A 91 7.81 17.72 -25.09
C ALA A 91 7.29 18.67 -23.99
N GLN A 92 6.32 18.23 -23.21
CA GLN A 92 5.73 19.03 -22.14
C GLN A 92 6.22 18.59 -20.77
N PRO A 93 6.33 19.49 -19.78
CA PRO A 93 6.67 19.13 -18.41
C PRO A 93 5.70 18.09 -17.83
N LEU A 94 6.26 17.06 -17.18
CA LEU A 94 5.52 16.03 -16.48
C LEU A 94 5.73 16.21 -14.98
N TYR A 95 4.64 16.35 -14.24
CA TYR A 95 4.69 16.48 -12.78
C TYR A 95 4.17 15.21 -12.10
N ALA A 96 4.68 14.93 -10.92
CA ALA A 96 4.13 13.94 -10.00
C ALA A 96 3.75 14.62 -8.68
N ALA A 97 2.53 14.40 -8.21
CA ALA A 97 2.05 14.97 -6.96
C ALA A 97 0.96 14.10 -6.31
N PRO A 98 0.86 14.11 -4.96
CA PRO A 98 -0.26 13.51 -4.24
C PRO A 98 -1.50 14.38 -4.38
N LEU A 99 -2.61 13.79 -4.84
CA LEU A 99 -3.87 14.51 -5.03
C LEU A 99 -5.01 13.82 -4.30
N THR A 100 -5.88 14.61 -3.67
CA THR A 100 -7.19 14.16 -3.20
C THR A 100 -8.19 14.06 -4.35
N ALA A 101 -9.32 13.42 -4.12
CA ALA A 101 -10.38 13.36 -5.12
C ALA A 101 -10.90 14.77 -5.54
N ASP A 102 -10.94 15.71 -4.61
CA ASP A 102 -11.39 17.10 -4.90
C ASP A 102 -10.35 17.84 -5.77
N MET A 103 -9.04 17.65 -5.53
CA MET A 103 -7.97 18.20 -6.37
C MET A 103 -8.01 17.60 -7.79
N VAL A 104 -8.24 16.29 -7.90
CA VAL A 104 -8.41 15.60 -9.20
C VAL A 104 -9.55 16.22 -10.00
N LYS A 105 -10.72 16.43 -9.39
CA LYS A 105 -11.86 17.08 -10.03
C LYS A 105 -11.54 18.50 -10.47
N SER A 106 -10.83 19.27 -9.63
CA SER A 106 -10.39 20.63 -9.96
C SER A 106 -9.48 20.66 -11.18
N LEU A 107 -8.51 19.75 -11.26
CA LEU A 107 -7.62 19.63 -12.42
C LEU A 107 -8.37 19.18 -13.68
N GLN A 108 -9.31 18.23 -13.56
CA GLN A 108 -10.12 17.77 -14.68
C GLN A 108 -11.03 18.88 -15.26
N ALA A 109 -11.43 19.84 -14.42
CA ALA A 109 -12.18 21.02 -14.86
C ALA A 109 -11.29 22.11 -15.48
N ASP A 110 -9.96 22.04 -15.34
CA ASP A 110 -9.03 22.99 -15.94
C ASP A 110 -8.87 22.69 -17.44
N GLY A 111 -9.31 23.61 -18.29
CA GLY A 111 -9.22 23.47 -19.75
C GLY A 111 -7.78 23.34 -20.28
N ARG A 112 -6.76 23.66 -19.47
CA ARG A 112 -5.34 23.51 -19.80
C ARG A 112 -4.83 22.08 -19.56
N LEU A 113 -5.57 21.23 -18.85
CA LEU A 113 -5.15 19.86 -18.59
C LEU A 113 -4.97 19.10 -19.90
N LEU A 114 -3.80 18.53 -20.11
CA LEU A 114 -3.52 17.61 -21.20
C LEU A 114 -3.80 16.17 -20.78
N LYS A 115 -3.16 15.75 -19.68
CA LYS A 115 -3.29 14.37 -19.15
C LYS A 115 -3.18 14.36 -17.64
N LEU A 116 -4.01 13.54 -17.02
CA LEU A 116 -3.95 13.19 -15.61
C LEU A 116 -4.06 11.67 -15.51
N MET A 117 -3.11 11.04 -14.86
CA MET A 117 -3.08 9.60 -14.68
C MET A 117 -2.58 9.25 -13.28
N ARG A 118 -3.26 8.35 -12.60
CA ARG A 118 -2.76 7.83 -11.34
C ARG A 118 -1.45 7.09 -11.57
N VAL A 119 -0.45 7.31 -10.73
CA VAL A 119 0.83 6.59 -10.80
C VAL A 119 0.55 5.11 -10.58
N PRO A 120 0.91 4.24 -11.52
CA PRO A 120 0.72 2.81 -11.36
C PRO A 120 1.46 2.29 -10.13
N ALA A 121 0.83 1.44 -9.38
CA ALA A 121 1.51 0.69 -8.34
C ALA A 121 2.27 -0.47 -8.98
N THR A 122 3.55 -0.61 -8.63
CA THR A 122 4.39 -1.69 -9.16
C THR A 122 4.48 -2.84 -8.15
N PRO A 123 4.47 -4.10 -8.60
CA PRO A 123 4.81 -5.23 -7.74
C PRO A 123 6.25 -5.13 -7.23
N GLY A 124 6.51 -5.67 -6.04
CA GLY A 124 7.88 -5.79 -5.51
C GLY A 124 8.34 -4.67 -4.57
N ASP A 125 7.51 -3.69 -4.25
CA ASP A 125 7.80 -2.60 -3.32
C ASP A 125 7.77 -3.06 -1.84
N TYR A 126 8.60 -4.02 -1.45
CA TYR A 126 8.72 -4.49 -0.06
C TYR A 126 7.38 -4.64 0.67
N LEU A 127 6.41 -5.24 0.00
CA LEU A 127 5.11 -5.50 0.59
C LEU A 127 5.15 -6.76 1.45
N TYR A 128 4.47 -6.70 2.56
CA TYR A 128 4.17 -7.89 3.36
C TYR A 128 2.91 -8.57 2.80
N PRO A 129 2.85 -9.91 2.71
CA PRO A 129 3.93 -10.85 3.01
C PRO A 129 4.95 -10.98 1.87
N ASP A 130 6.21 -11.20 2.22
CA ASP A 130 7.25 -11.55 1.26
C ASP A 130 7.11 -13.05 0.93
N ALA A 131 6.26 -13.34 -0.03
CA ALA A 131 5.94 -14.72 -0.44
C ALA A 131 5.63 -14.81 -1.93
N PRO A 132 5.96 -15.93 -2.59
CA PRO A 132 5.62 -16.16 -4.00
C PRO A 132 4.12 -16.00 -4.30
N SER A 133 3.26 -16.37 -3.36
CA SER A 133 1.80 -16.22 -3.48
C SER A 133 1.31 -14.76 -3.46
N ALA A 134 2.17 -13.84 -3.10
CA ALA A 134 1.90 -12.39 -3.07
C ALA A 134 2.77 -11.61 -4.06
N ALA A 135 3.44 -12.28 -4.99
CA ALA A 135 4.38 -11.65 -5.93
C ALA A 135 3.72 -10.58 -6.81
N ASP A 136 2.44 -10.74 -7.12
CA ASP A 136 1.67 -9.78 -7.94
C ASP A 136 0.99 -8.69 -7.10
N TRP A 137 1.13 -8.72 -5.78
CA TRP A 137 0.48 -7.73 -4.93
C TRP A 137 1.18 -6.38 -5.05
N THR A 138 0.36 -5.34 -5.00
CA THR A 138 0.83 -3.95 -5.02
C THR A 138 0.20 -3.18 -3.87
N ARG A 139 0.63 -1.95 -3.66
CA ARG A 139 -0.01 -1.05 -2.68
C ARG A 139 -1.44 -0.68 -3.08
N ALA A 140 -1.77 -0.77 -4.37
CA ALA A 140 -3.11 -0.49 -4.88
C ALA A 140 -3.97 -1.75 -4.98
N ASP A 141 -3.36 -2.90 -5.24
CA ASP A 141 -4.04 -4.19 -5.38
C ASP A 141 -3.39 -5.22 -4.46
N TYR A 142 -3.92 -5.30 -3.25
CA TYR A 142 -3.41 -6.17 -2.20
C TYR A 142 -4.36 -7.34 -1.99
N GLY A 143 -3.83 -8.56 -2.03
CA GLY A 143 -4.62 -9.77 -1.90
C GLY A 143 -5.31 -9.88 -0.54
N GLU A 144 -6.26 -10.80 -0.47
CA GLU A 144 -7.04 -10.97 0.74
C GLU A 144 -6.22 -11.60 1.86
N ILE A 145 -6.21 -10.97 3.02
CA ILE A 145 -5.71 -11.52 4.28
C ILE A 145 -6.84 -11.59 5.30
N TRP A 146 -6.88 -12.68 6.04
CA TRP A 146 -7.74 -12.78 7.21
C TRP A 146 -7.00 -12.28 8.44
N ILE A 147 -7.66 -11.48 9.29
CA ILE A 147 -7.12 -10.98 10.55
C ILE A 147 -7.60 -11.92 11.67
N PRO A 148 -6.74 -12.78 12.21
CA PRO A 148 -7.17 -13.75 13.21
C PRO A 148 -7.67 -13.04 14.47
N LYS A 149 -8.69 -13.60 15.12
CA LYS A 149 -9.13 -13.18 16.44
C LYS A 149 -8.58 -14.14 17.49
N LYS A 150 -8.50 -13.70 18.74
CA LYS A 150 -8.12 -14.57 19.88
C LYS A 150 -8.93 -15.87 19.89
N GLY A 151 -8.25 -16.98 20.07
CA GLY A 151 -8.84 -18.32 20.05
C GLY A 151 -9.12 -18.89 18.65
N ALA A 152 -8.87 -18.12 17.59
CA ALA A 152 -9.00 -18.64 16.23
C ALA A 152 -7.83 -19.58 15.89
N THR A 153 -8.13 -20.64 15.18
CA THR A 153 -7.12 -21.62 14.74
C THR A 153 -6.73 -21.34 13.30
N ILE A 154 -5.43 -21.23 13.06
CA ILE A 154 -4.79 -21.03 11.76
C ILE A 154 -4.22 -22.35 11.31
N GLU A 155 -4.53 -22.82 10.11
CA GLU A 155 -3.79 -23.89 9.45
C GLU A 155 -2.37 -23.41 9.12
N LEU A 156 -1.36 -24.20 9.41
CA LEU A 156 0.04 -23.88 9.15
C LEU A 156 0.53 -24.62 7.89
N ASN A 157 0.83 -23.84 6.87
CA ASN A 157 1.45 -24.26 5.63
C ASN A 157 2.31 -23.11 5.09
N ASP A 158 2.99 -23.27 3.96
CA ASP A 158 3.88 -22.27 3.38
C ASP A 158 3.18 -20.91 3.19
N SER A 159 1.97 -20.90 2.65
CA SER A 159 1.22 -19.67 2.37
C SER A 159 0.78 -18.95 3.64
N THR A 160 0.24 -19.69 4.61
CA THR A 160 -0.20 -19.13 5.90
C THR A 160 0.98 -18.73 6.78
N TRP A 161 2.09 -19.47 6.70
CA TRP A 161 3.31 -19.11 7.41
C TRP A 161 3.88 -17.78 6.91
N ALA A 162 3.89 -17.54 5.61
CA ALA A 162 4.31 -16.26 5.06
C ALA A 162 3.52 -15.08 5.64
N ILE A 163 2.21 -15.27 5.88
CA ILE A 163 1.33 -14.24 6.44
C ILE A 163 1.42 -14.17 7.97
N TYR A 164 1.44 -15.30 8.68
CA TYR A 164 1.27 -15.31 10.14
C TYR A 164 2.54 -15.65 10.93
N GLY A 165 3.56 -16.21 10.26
CA GLY A 165 4.77 -16.69 10.93
C GLY A 165 5.49 -15.62 11.73
N ARG A 166 5.57 -14.38 11.19
CA ARG A 166 6.15 -13.24 11.92
C ARG A 166 5.33 -12.88 13.16
N CYS A 167 4.01 -12.96 13.08
CA CYS A 167 3.12 -12.71 14.21
C CYS A 167 3.31 -13.78 15.30
N ILE A 168 3.25 -15.04 14.90
CA ILE A 168 3.43 -16.20 15.80
C ILE A 168 4.78 -16.14 16.52
N ARG A 169 5.85 -15.88 15.77
CA ARG A 169 7.20 -15.85 16.33
C ARG A 169 7.46 -14.63 17.20
N ASN A 170 7.23 -13.42 16.66
CA ASN A 170 7.73 -12.20 17.28
C ASN A 170 6.75 -11.56 18.26
N TYR A 171 5.45 -11.76 18.07
CA TYR A 171 4.43 -11.11 18.89
C TYR A 171 3.73 -12.07 19.84
N GLU A 172 3.70 -13.35 19.54
CA GLU A 172 3.20 -14.39 20.46
C GLU A 172 4.32 -15.17 21.15
N HIS A 173 5.57 -14.68 21.04
CA HIS A 173 6.75 -15.17 21.76
C HIS A 173 7.08 -16.65 21.53
N ASN A 174 6.85 -17.15 20.32
CA ASN A 174 7.32 -18.47 19.90
C ASN A 174 8.64 -18.30 19.14
N ASP A 175 9.70 -17.86 19.81
CA ASP A 175 10.98 -17.45 19.19
C ASP A 175 11.63 -18.55 18.36
N ASP A 176 11.36 -19.81 18.67
CA ASP A 176 11.83 -21.01 17.99
C ASP A 176 10.95 -21.46 16.82
N ALA A 177 9.81 -20.77 16.61
CA ALA A 177 8.90 -21.11 15.52
C ALA A 177 9.53 -20.85 14.15
N GLU A 178 9.57 -21.88 13.31
CA GLU A 178 10.21 -21.80 12.00
C GLU A 178 9.54 -22.70 10.95
N LEU A 179 9.75 -22.38 9.68
CA LEU A 179 9.38 -23.22 8.55
C LEU A 179 10.62 -24.00 8.10
N ARG A 180 10.55 -25.33 8.08
CA ARG A 180 11.56 -26.22 7.52
C ARG A 180 10.96 -27.01 6.37
N GLY A 181 11.40 -26.74 5.15
CA GLY A 181 10.72 -27.25 3.96
C GLY A 181 9.28 -26.74 3.91
N SER A 182 8.31 -27.63 3.91
CA SER A 182 6.87 -27.32 3.94
C SER A 182 6.21 -27.53 5.31
N THR A 183 7.01 -27.77 6.36
CA THR A 183 6.50 -28.07 7.70
C THR A 183 6.88 -26.98 8.68
N VAL A 184 5.91 -26.44 9.39
CA VAL A 184 6.13 -25.48 10.48
C VAL A 184 6.45 -26.25 11.77
N TYR A 185 7.45 -25.78 12.49
CA TYR A 185 7.86 -26.30 13.80
C TYR A 185 7.65 -25.23 14.86
N ILE A 186 7.10 -25.62 16.01
CA ILE A 186 6.91 -24.75 17.19
C ILE A 186 7.30 -25.59 18.42
N GLY A 187 8.17 -25.08 19.30
CA GLY A 187 8.68 -25.84 20.43
C GLY A 187 9.48 -27.08 20.00
N GLY A 188 10.13 -27.02 18.83
CA GLY A 188 10.85 -28.14 18.22
C GLY A 188 9.98 -29.27 17.69
N LYS A 189 8.65 -29.15 17.68
CA LYS A 189 7.69 -30.15 17.19
C LYS A 189 6.98 -29.68 15.95
N PRO A 190 6.66 -30.60 14.99
CA PRO A 190 5.86 -30.23 13.83
C PRO A 190 4.46 -29.81 14.26
N ALA A 191 3.99 -28.67 13.74
CA ALA A 191 2.69 -28.10 14.03
C ALA A 191 1.89 -27.94 12.72
N LYS A 192 0.68 -28.46 12.68
CA LYS A 192 -0.25 -28.31 11.53
C LYS A 192 -1.21 -27.15 11.71
N THR A 193 -1.42 -26.73 12.95
CA THR A 193 -2.32 -25.64 13.31
C THR A 193 -1.71 -24.81 14.42
N TYR A 194 -2.16 -23.56 14.53
CA TYR A 194 -1.82 -22.64 15.60
C TYR A 194 -3.06 -21.91 16.10
N THR A 195 -3.25 -21.85 17.40
CA THR A 195 -4.35 -21.08 18.01
C THR A 195 -3.84 -19.73 18.46
N CYS A 196 -4.37 -18.68 17.88
CA CYS A 196 -3.97 -17.29 18.12
C CYS A 196 -4.27 -16.89 19.57
N LEU A 197 -3.27 -16.40 20.28
CA LEU A 197 -3.35 -15.96 21.68
C LEU A 197 -3.41 -14.44 21.80
N LEU A 198 -3.01 -13.69 20.77
CA LEU A 198 -2.95 -12.24 20.80
C LEU A 198 -4.28 -11.63 21.22
N TYR A 199 -4.20 -10.91 22.30
CA TYR A 199 -5.18 -9.90 22.67
C TYR A 199 -4.96 -8.73 21.71
N THR A 200 -5.81 -8.59 20.71
CA THR A 200 -5.91 -7.28 20.09
C THR A 200 -6.46 -6.36 21.15
N SER A 201 -5.66 -5.37 21.50
CA SER A 201 -6.04 -4.33 22.46
C SER A 201 -7.47 -3.85 22.19
N PRO A 202 -8.25 -3.57 23.23
CA PRO A 202 -9.62 -3.10 23.08
C PRO A 202 -9.68 -1.82 22.28
#